data_664a5782209bbacc28beb911efb5cbd4
#
_entry.id   664a5782209bbacc28beb911efb5cbd4
#
_cell.length_a   1.000
_cell.length_b   1.000
_cell.length_c   1.000
_cell.angle_alpha   90.00
_cell.angle_beta   90.00
_cell.angle_gamma   90.00
#
_symmetry.space_group_name_H-M   'P 1'
#
loop_
_entity.id
_entity.type
_entity.pdbx_description
1 polymer ?
#
loop_
_entity_poly.entity_id
_entity_poly.type
_entity_poly.pdbx_seq_one_letter_code
_entity_poly.pdbx_strand_id
1 'polypeptide(L)'
;MNKSLKANPQNCSLCNLCALVCSKVQVGYSDPAFSGIRISHELPAALKVKLTYCLQCKQGYCIKSCPYQALVRDEQGIVRLARDKCHCTEIRPCVEACKFKAIYSVPLWQYPIKCDMCQGSPRCVQVCPSGALRV
;
A
#
# COMPACT_ATOMS: atom_id res chain seq x y z
N MET A 1 -7.01 -13.70 -12.36
CA MET A 1 -7.64 -13.07 -11.19
C MET A 1 -6.66 -12.13 -10.51
N ASN A 2 -7.12 -10.96 -10.13
CA ASN A 2 -6.25 -10.02 -9.41
C ASN A 2 -6.24 -10.37 -7.93
N LYS A 3 -5.05 -10.62 -7.39
CA LYS A 3 -4.87 -10.76 -5.95
C LYS A 3 -4.80 -9.39 -5.31
N SER A 4 -5.50 -9.21 -4.21
CA SER A 4 -5.43 -8.00 -3.41
C SER A 4 -5.67 -8.34 -1.95
N LEU A 5 -5.25 -7.44 -1.08
CA LEU A 5 -5.58 -7.57 0.34
C LEU A 5 -7.08 -7.37 0.55
N LYS A 6 -7.59 -8.02 1.55
CA LYS A 6 -8.96 -7.82 2.05
C LYS A 6 -8.87 -7.51 3.53
N ALA A 7 -9.66 -6.56 3.96
CA ALA A 7 -9.62 -6.11 5.34
C ALA A 7 -11.02 -6.13 5.95
N ASN A 8 -11.08 -6.52 7.21
CA ASN A 8 -12.27 -6.34 8.03
C ASN A 8 -11.93 -5.35 9.14
N PRO A 9 -12.30 -4.06 8.98
CA PRO A 9 -11.94 -3.05 9.97
C PRO A 9 -12.50 -3.30 11.36
N GLN A 10 -13.61 -4.03 11.46
CA GLN A 10 -14.21 -4.35 12.75
C GLN A 10 -13.33 -5.26 13.61
N ASN A 11 -12.47 -6.04 12.97
CA ASN A 11 -11.54 -6.92 13.68
C ASN A 11 -10.20 -6.27 13.96
N CYS A 12 -9.98 -5.05 13.50
CA CYS A 12 -8.70 -4.36 13.69
C CYS A 12 -8.55 -3.88 15.13
N SER A 13 -7.44 -4.27 15.77
CA SER A 13 -7.14 -3.87 17.14
C SER A 13 -6.31 -2.59 17.24
N LEU A 14 -5.99 -1.95 16.11
CA LEU A 14 -5.16 -0.75 16.05
C LEU A 14 -3.72 -0.95 16.57
N CYS A 15 -3.22 -2.18 16.54
CA CYS A 15 -1.88 -2.49 17.04
C CYS A 15 -0.76 -1.99 16.12
N ASN A 16 -1.08 -1.68 14.86
CA ASN A 16 -0.16 -1.12 13.85
C ASN A 16 0.98 -2.06 13.43
N LEU A 17 0.94 -3.32 13.78
CA LEU A 17 1.97 -4.30 13.39
C LEU A 17 2.07 -4.44 11.86
N CYS A 18 0.94 -4.40 11.17
CA CYS A 18 0.91 -4.48 9.71
C CYS A 18 1.69 -3.34 9.06
N ALA A 19 1.51 -2.13 9.56
CA ALA A 19 2.23 -0.96 9.05
C ALA A 19 3.73 -1.02 9.36
N LEU A 20 4.10 -1.48 10.54
CA LEU A 20 5.50 -1.62 10.92
C LEU A 20 6.21 -2.67 10.08
N VAL A 21 5.59 -3.82 9.86
CA VAL A 21 6.15 -4.88 9.02
C VAL A 21 6.25 -4.44 7.57
N CYS A 22 5.21 -3.77 7.07
CA CYS A 22 5.19 -3.28 5.69
C CYS A 22 6.33 -2.29 5.44
N SER A 23 6.54 -1.34 6.34
CA SER A 23 7.63 -0.37 6.20
C SER A 23 9.00 -1.04 6.22
N LYS A 24 9.18 -2.05 7.06
CA LYS A 24 10.42 -2.82 7.10
C LYS A 24 10.72 -3.47 5.74
N VAL A 25 9.71 -4.01 5.08
CA VAL A 25 9.86 -4.60 3.75
C VAL A 25 10.14 -3.51 2.70
N GLN A 26 9.45 -2.36 2.78
CA GLN A 26 9.57 -1.30 1.79
C GLN A 26 10.91 -0.57 1.85
N VAL A 27 11.38 -0.23 3.04
CA VAL A 27 12.53 0.68 3.21
C VAL A 27 13.61 0.14 4.14
N GLY A 28 13.41 -1.00 4.79
CA GLY A 28 14.40 -1.63 5.63
C GLY A 28 14.34 -1.26 7.11
N TYR A 29 13.47 -0.35 7.52
CA TYR A 29 13.26 0.00 8.93
C TYR A 29 11.77 0.22 9.21
N SER A 30 11.41 0.15 10.49
CA SER A 30 10.00 0.15 10.90
C SER A 30 9.55 1.57 11.23
N ASP A 31 8.87 2.20 10.27
CA ASP A 31 8.26 3.53 10.41
C ASP A 31 6.95 3.53 9.62
N PRO A 32 5.79 3.70 10.28
CA PRO A 32 4.50 3.64 9.59
C PRO A 32 4.36 4.63 8.43
N ALA A 33 5.15 5.71 8.41
CA ALA A 33 5.13 6.67 7.31
C ALA A 33 5.53 6.05 5.98
N PHE A 34 6.29 4.96 5.99
CA PHE A 34 6.74 4.26 4.79
C PHE A 34 5.96 2.99 4.52
N SER A 35 4.79 2.83 5.10
CA SER A 35 3.95 1.67 4.90
C SER A 35 3.03 1.84 3.71
N GLY A 36 2.83 0.76 2.96
CA GLY A 36 1.83 0.69 1.90
C GLY A 36 0.42 0.43 2.42
N ILE A 37 0.30 0.02 3.69
CA ILE A 37 -0.99 -0.09 4.36
C ILE A 37 -1.04 0.92 5.49
N ARG A 38 -2.11 1.68 5.56
CA ARG A 38 -2.28 2.73 6.56
C ARG A 38 -3.59 2.57 7.30
N ILE A 39 -3.51 2.76 8.61
CA ILE A 39 -4.65 2.64 9.50
C ILE A 39 -4.98 4.03 10.01
N SER A 40 -6.23 4.42 9.86
CA SER A 40 -6.75 5.65 10.44
C SER A 40 -8.00 5.35 11.25
N HIS A 41 -8.29 6.20 12.21
CA HIS A 41 -9.48 6.09 13.03
C HIS A 41 -10.02 7.46 13.33
N GLU A 42 -11.32 7.52 13.51
CA GLU A 42 -12.01 8.76 13.86
C GLU A 42 -12.61 8.63 15.26
N LEU A 43 -12.45 9.70 16.06
CA LEU A 43 -13.09 9.85 17.37
C LEU A 43 -14.23 10.85 17.21
N PRO A 44 -15.26 10.91 18.10
CA PRO A 44 -15.25 10.39 19.44
C PRO A 44 -16.19 9.22 19.79
N ALA A 45 -17.34 9.07 19.19
CA ALA A 45 -18.35 8.21 19.82
C ALA A 45 -18.43 6.81 19.23
N ALA A 46 -18.05 6.66 17.97
CA ALA A 46 -17.95 5.36 17.33
C ALA A 46 -16.56 5.29 16.72
N LEU A 47 -15.72 4.44 17.26
CA LEU A 47 -14.39 4.22 16.72
C LEU A 47 -14.53 3.62 15.31
N LYS A 48 -14.36 4.47 14.31
CA LYS A 48 -14.35 4.04 12.91
C LYS A 48 -12.92 3.83 12.48
N VAL A 49 -12.56 2.59 12.23
CA VAL A 49 -11.25 2.21 11.73
C VAL A 49 -11.32 2.12 10.22
N LYS A 50 -10.36 2.76 9.56
CA LYS A 50 -10.23 2.69 8.10
C LYS A 50 -8.85 2.15 7.76
N LEU A 51 -8.82 1.12 6.94
CA LEU A 51 -7.59 0.55 6.41
C LEU A 51 -7.48 0.95 4.95
N THR A 52 -6.38 1.63 4.60
CA THR A 52 -6.12 2.07 3.23
C THR A 52 -4.92 1.31 2.68
N TYR A 53 -5.11 0.66 1.55
CA TYR A 53 -4.08 -0.12 0.89
C TYR A 53 -4.41 -0.24 -0.60
N CYS A 54 -3.43 -0.65 -1.41
CA CYS A 54 -3.64 -0.81 -2.84
C CYS A 54 -4.58 -1.99 -3.12
N LEU A 55 -5.63 -1.72 -3.89
CA LEU A 55 -6.62 -2.73 -4.27
C LEU A 55 -6.22 -3.53 -5.50
N GLN A 56 -5.04 -3.26 -6.07
CA GLN A 56 -4.58 -3.88 -7.32
C GLN A 56 -5.64 -3.77 -8.42
N CYS A 57 -6.20 -2.56 -8.57
CA CYS A 57 -7.39 -2.33 -9.39
C CYS A 57 -7.15 -2.64 -10.87
N LYS A 58 -8.18 -3.15 -11.53
CA LYS A 58 -8.09 -3.54 -12.95
C LYS A 58 -7.83 -2.34 -13.85
N GLN A 59 -8.34 -1.18 -13.49
CA GLN A 59 -8.22 0.04 -14.31
C GLN A 59 -6.76 0.50 -14.40
N GLY A 60 -5.96 0.28 -13.36
CA GLY A 60 -4.54 0.62 -13.38
C GLY A 60 -4.27 2.09 -13.62
N TYR A 61 -4.99 2.98 -12.93
CA TYR A 61 -4.82 4.42 -13.11
C TYR A 61 -3.37 4.86 -12.93
N CYS A 62 -2.69 4.28 -11.95
CA CYS A 62 -1.29 4.59 -11.67
C CYS A 62 -0.38 4.16 -12.83
N ILE A 63 -0.65 3.00 -13.43
CA ILE A 63 0.12 2.51 -14.57
C ILE A 63 -0.03 3.47 -15.75
N LYS A 64 -1.25 3.88 -16.04
CA LYS A 64 -1.55 4.78 -17.16
C LYS A 64 -0.94 6.16 -16.97
N SER A 65 -0.80 6.62 -15.74
CA SER A 65 -0.31 7.96 -15.43
C SER A 65 1.22 8.05 -15.40
N CYS A 66 1.91 6.93 -15.28
CA CYS A 66 3.37 6.94 -15.12
C CYS A 66 4.07 7.21 -16.45
N PRO A 67 4.80 8.35 -16.59
CA PRO A 67 5.46 8.67 -17.85
C PRO A 67 6.68 7.80 -18.13
N TYR A 68 7.22 7.12 -17.12
CA TYR A 68 8.41 6.27 -17.25
C TYR A 68 8.06 4.79 -17.33
N GLN A 69 6.77 4.45 -17.29
CA GLN A 69 6.31 3.07 -17.27
C GLN A 69 6.95 2.22 -16.16
N ALA A 70 7.13 2.87 -15.00
CA ALA A 70 7.75 2.22 -13.84
C ALA A 70 6.80 1.32 -13.07
N LEU A 71 5.50 1.47 -13.28
CA LEU A 71 4.47 0.63 -12.65
C LEU A 71 4.01 -0.43 -13.64
N VAL A 72 4.19 -1.69 -13.27
CA VAL A 72 3.89 -2.82 -14.14
C VAL A 72 3.05 -3.84 -13.38
N ARG A 73 2.17 -4.51 -14.11
CA ARG A 73 1.33 -5.56 -13.55
C ARG A 73 1.97 -6.91 -13.87
N ASP A 74 2.13 -7.75 -12.86
CA ASP A 74 2.70 -9.07 -13.04
C ASP A 74 1.62 -10.10 -13.46
N GLU A 75 2.03 -11.36 -13.60
CA GLU A 75 1.15 -12.45 -14.01
C GLU A 75 0.03 -12.73 -13.01
N GLN A 76 0.23 -12.38 -11.75
CA GLN A 76 -0.77 -12.56 -10.69
C GLN A 76 -1.73 -11.38 -10.56
N GLY A 77 -1.53 -10.35 -11.40
CA GLY A 77 -2.36 -9.16 -11.35
C GLY A 77 -1.89 -8.12 -10.34
N ILE A 78 -0.72 -8.32 -9.74
CA ILE A 78 -0.15 -7.41 -8.74
C ILE A 78 0.61 -6.30 -9.45
N VAL A 79 0.33 -5.05 -9.10
CA VAL A 79 1.03 -3.88 -9.65
C VAL A 79 2.26 -3.61 -8.81
N ARG A 80 3.42 -3.61 -9.45
CA ARG A 80 4.72 -3.40 -8.80
C ARG A 80 5.41 -2.17 -9.35
N LEU A 81 6.22 -1.54 -8.51
CA LEU A 81 7.07 -0.43 -8.92
C LEU A 81 8.44 -0.96 -9.30
N ALA A 82 8.83 -0.71 -10.54
CA ALA A 82 10.20 -0.93 -11.00
C ALA A 82 11.02 0.30 -10.64
N ARG A 83 11.76 0.24 -9.55
CA ARG A 83 12.48 1.40 -8.99
C ARG A 83 13.52 1.97 -9.94
N ASP A 84 14.16 1.12 -10.73
CA ASP A 84 15.15 1.53 -11.73
C ASP A 84 14.56 2.42 -12.82
N LYS A 85 13.26 2.30 -13.07
CA LYS A 85 12.55 3.10 -14.08
C LYS A 85 11.86 4.33 -13.50
N CYS A 86 11.77 4.45 -12.19
CA CYS A 86 11.10 5.57 -11.52
C CYS A 86 12.05 6.75 -11.38
N HIS A 87 11.78 7.82 -12.14
CA HIS A 87 12.61 9.02 -12.15
C HIS A 87 11.87 10.26 -11.66
N CYS A 88 10.70 10.09 -11.08
CA CYS A 88 9.93 11.20 -10.52
C CYS A 88 10.60 11.74 -9.27
N THR A 89 10.65 13.07 -9.15
CA THR A 89 11.22 13.74 -7.97
C THR A 89 10.13 14.35 -7.09
N GLU A 90 9.61 15.53 -7.48
CA GLU A 90 8.62 16.23 -6.67
C GLU A 90 7.19 15.88 -7.05
N ILE A 91 6.92 15.79 -8.34
CA ILE A 91 5.57 15.47 -8.84
C ILE A 91 5.52 14.00 -9.20
N ARG A 92 4.58 13.30 -8.61
CA ARG A 92 4.38 11.87 -8.82
C ARG A 92 2.96 11.62 -9.33
N PRO A 93 2.80 11.51 -10.65
CA PRO A 93 1.46 11.34 -11.23
C PRO A 93 0.71 10.13 -10.70
N CYS A 94 1.42 9.05 -10.36
CA CYS A 94 0.78 7.85 -9.83
C CYS A 94 0.07 8.10 -8.50
N VAL A 95 0.64 8.96 -7.65
CA VAL A 95 0.02 9.31 -6.35
C VAL A 95 -1.30 10.04 -6.58
N GLU A 96 -1.31 11.00 -7.50
CA GLU A 96 -2.50 11.80 -7.81
C GLU A 96 -3.55 10.98 -8.57
N ALA A 97 -3.12 10.05 -9.41
CA ALA A 97 -4.03 9.26 -10.24
C ALA A 97 -4.76 8.18 -9.46
N CYS A 98 -4.24 7.76 -8.31
CA CYS A 98 -4.86 6.69 -7.53
C CYS A 98 -6.15 7.19 -6.88
N LYS A 99 -7.29 6.69 -7.34
CA LYS A 99 -8.59 7.07 -6.82
C LYS A 99 -8.83 6.59 -5.39
N PHE A 100 -8.10 5.57 -4.98
CA PHE A 100 -8.23 5.01 -3.63
C PHE A 100 -7.23 5.62 -2.65
N LYS A 101 -6.39 6.54 -3.13
CA LYS A 101 -5.34 7.20 -2.34
C LYS A 101 -4.44 6.21 -1.62
N ALA A 102 -4.08 5.15 -2.31
CA ALA A 102 -3.30 4.04 -1.76
C ALA A 102 -1.84 4.06 -2.21
N ILE A 103 -1.40 5.13 -2.84
CA ILE A 103 0.00 5.37 -3.19
C ILE A 103 0.42 6.64 -2.46
N TYR A 104 1.54 6.58 -1.76
CA TYR A 104 1.97 7.65 -0.87
C TYR A 104 3.30 8.22 -1.30
N SER A 105 3.43 9.54 -1.22
CA SER A 105 4.69 10.24 -1.38
C SER A 105 5.20 10.64 0.00
N VAL A 106 6.40 10.18 0.35
CA VAL A 106 7.02 10.52 1.63
C VAL A 106 8.16 11.51 1.37
N PRO A 107 8.19 12.64 2.09
CA PRO A 107 9.26 13.63 1.87
C PRO A 107 10.66 13.01 2.02
N LEU A 108 11.57 13.41 1.13
CA LEU A 108 12.95 12.95 1.08
C LEU A 108 13.15 11.49 0.68
N TRP A 109 12.07 10.75 0.40
CA TRP A 109 12.16 9.39 -0.11
C TRP A 109 12.04 9.38 -1.62
N GLN A 110 12.92 8.63 -2.28
CA GLN A 110 13.06 8.61 -3.74
C GLN A 110 11.85 8.06 -4.48
N TYR A 111 11.11 7.15 -3.86
CA TYR A 111 10.10 6.38 -4.56
C TYR A 111 8.74 6.53 -3.89
N PRO A 112 7.64 6.43 -4.65
CA PRO A 112 6.32 6.33 -4.03
C PRO A 112 6.20 5.00 -3.28
N ILE A 113 5.38 5.00 -2.25
CA ILE A 113 5.12 3.81 -1.43
C ILE A 113 3.76 3.27 -1.79
N LYS A 114 3.69 2.00 -2.15
CA LYS A 114 2.42 1.31 -2.40
C LYS A 114 2.56 -0.18 -2.07
N CYS A 115 1.43 -0.81 -1.78
CA CYS A 115 1.37 -2.24 -1.53
C CYS A 115 1.61 -3.02 -2.81
N ASP A 116 2.57 -3.94 -2.78
CA ASP A 116 2.85 -4.89 -3.84
C ASP A 116 2.56 -6.33 -3.42
N MET A 117 1.77 -6.52 -2.38
CA MET A 117 1.44 -7.84 -1.81
C MET A 117 2.67 -8.62 -1.35
N CYS A 118 3.80 -7.95 -1.08
CA CYS A 118 5.08 -8.59 -0.74
C CYS A 118 5.42 -9.71 -1.74
N GLN A 119 5.19 -9.44 -3.02
CA GLN A 119 5.42 -10.37 -4.12
C GLN A 119 4.57 -11.65 -4.07
N GLY A 120 3.39 -11.55 -3.46
CA GLY A 120 2.44 -12.65 -3.41
C GLY A 120 2.28 -13.30 -2.03
N SER A 121 3.13 -12.94 -1.07
CA SER A 121 3.08 -13.46 0.31
C SER A 121 3.03 -12.30 1.29
N PRO A 122 1.85 -11.66 1.48
CA PRO A 122 1.77 -10.44 2.28
C PRO A 122 2.07 -10.70 3.75
N ARG A 123 3.11 -10.04 4.25
CA ARG A 123 3.59 -10.21 5.63
C ARG A 123 2.64 -9.58 6.65
N CYS A 124 1.93 -8.53 6.25
CA CYS A 124 0.95 -7.90 7.11
C CYS A 124 -0.17 -8.87 7.51
N VAL A 125 -0.58 -9.74 6.59
CA VAL A 125 -1.56 -10.78 6.87
C VAL A 125 -1.01 -11.77 7.90
N GLN A 126 0.26 -12.14 7.76
CA GLN A 126 0.90 -13.12 8.65
C GLN A 126 1.03 -12.61 10.09
N VAL A 127 1.21 -11.29 10.28
CA VAL A 127 1.43 -10.73 11.62
C VAL A 127 0.18 -10.17 12.26
N CYS A 128 -0.93 -10.07 11.55
CA CYS A 128 -2.15 -9.50 12.11
C CYS A 128 -2.73 -10.42 13.18
N PRO A 129 -2.69 -10.03 14.47
CA PRO A 129 -3.11 -10.93 15.54
C PRO A 129 -4.62 -11.13 15.60
N SER A 130 -5.39 -10.16 15.11
CA SER A 130 -6.85 -10.21 15.17
C SER A 130 -7.48 -10.79 13.90
N GLY A 131 -6.67 -11.12 12.88
CA GLY A 131 -7.19 -11.63 11.62
C GLY A 131 -7.96 -10.59 10.80
N ALA A 132 -7.69 -9.30 11.02
CA ALA A 132 -8.37 -8.24 10.27
C ALA A 132 -7.94 -8.20 8.80
N LEU A 133 -6.77 -8.71 8.48
CA LEU A 133 -6.23 -8.74 7.13
C LEU A 133 -6.19 -10.16 6.59
N ARG A 134 -6.56 -10.30 5.33
CA ARG A 134 -6.51 -11.58 4.60
C ARG A 134 -6.29 -11.32 3.11
N VAL A 135 -6.06 -12.35 2.37
CA VAL A 135 -5.99 -12.30 0.91
C VAL A 135 -7.29 -12.77 0.30
#